data_ca9a04b43ac93d0a0191083aec318228
#
_entry.id   ca9a04b43ac93d0a0191083aec318228
#
_cell.length_a   1.000
_cell.length_b   1.000
_cell.length_c   1.000
_cell.angle_alpha   90.00
_cell.angle_beta   90.00
_cell.angle_gamma   90.00
#
_symmetry.space_group_name_H-M   'P 1'
#
loop_
_entity.id
_entity.type
_entity.pdbx_description
1 polymer ?
#
loop_
_entity_poly.entity_id
_entity_poly.type
_entity_poly.pdbx_seq_one_letter_code
_entity_poly.pdbx_strand_id
1 'polypeptide(L)'
;KILAEQYGNNDYSTGKQSKTKRKVAVLEDIAYSMTTILDMQDNGDIQQPICFIWDSIGSIGSYKSYVSKSGNNMFDAGAIAQAFNDIINNRIPSSKKVSEPYTNTFFCINKIWNDSMNSMGGVPSIELKGGKTFFYGARLILHLGGIAKSATKKLDATAKGNKYQYGIITKIRTTKNQLPTPWNVTYEGEMACVHNGLLNPEQLDDYKKTYMKDILAKLEDGGGSSSISEKDVEFSEEETDD
;
A
#
# COMPACT_ATOMS: atom_id res chain seq x y z
N LYS A 1 4.69 -8.15 15.73
CA LYS A 1 5.23 -8.88 16.91
C LYS A 1 5.50 -7.91 18.07
N ILE A 2 6.20 -6.80 17.83
CA ILE A 2 6.49 -5.78 18.87
C ILE A 2 5.21 -5.24 19.50
N LEU A 3 4.20 -4.86 18.71
CA LEU A 3 2.91 -4.39 19.23
C LEU A 3 2.18 -5.45 20.04
N ALA A 4 2.22 -6.72 19.61
CA ALA A 4 1.64 -7.81 20.38
C ALA A 4 2.36 -8.03 21.72
N GLU A 5 3.66 -7.78 21.80
CA GLU A 5 4.42 -7.84 23.04
C GLU A 5 4.11 -6.65 23.96
N GLN A 6 3.90 -5.47 23.41
CA GLN A 6 3.64 -4.24 24.18
C GLN A 6 2.18 -4.10 24.62
N TYR A 7 1.22 -4.38 23.73
CA TYR A 7 -0.21 -4.13 23.97
C TYR A 7 -1.07 -5.40 23.93
N GLY A 8 -0.47 -6.57 23.78
CA GLY A 8 -1.19 -7.83 23.61
C GLY A 8 -2.10 -8.26 24.77
N ASN A 9 -2.05 -7.57 25.88
CA ASN A 9 -2.93 -7.79 27.03
C ASN A 9 -4.12 -6.82 27.11
N ASN A 10 -4.23 -5.84 26.20
CA ASN A 10 -5.38 -4.93 26.20
C ASN A 10 -6.65 -5.65 25.71
N ASP A 11 -7.70 -5.53 26.47
CA ASP A 11 -9.05 -5.98 26.12
C ASP A 11 -9.86 -4.77 25.68
N TYR A 12 -9.97 -4.59 24.38
CA TYR A 12 -10.67 -3.45 23.78
C TYR A 12 -12.20 -3.53 23.88
N SER A 13 -12.77 -4.65 24.35
CA SER A 13 -14.20 -4.75 24.63
C SER A 13 -14.58 -4.17 25.99
N THR A 14 -13.67 -4.28 26.96
CA THR A 14 -13.92 -3.83 28.34
C THR A 14 -13.06 -2.63 28.76
N GLY A 15 -12.09 -2.25 27.94
CA GLY A 15 -11.09 -1.22 28.25
C GLY A 15 -10.12 -1.60 29.37
N LYS A 16 -10.07 -2.87 29.76
CA LYS A 16 -9.21 -3.39 30.83
C LYS A 16 -8.07 -4.25 30.26
N GLN A 17 -7.07 -4.49 31.08
CA GLN A 17 -6.05 -5.45 30.73
C GLN A 17 -6.53 -6.88 31.00
N SER A 18 -6.39 -7.75 30.00
CA SER A 18 -6.64 -9.18 30.13
C SER A 18 -5.52 -9.85 30.92
N LYS A 19 -5.87 -10.89 31.69
CA LYS A 19 -4.88 -11.75 32.36
C LYS A 19 -4.02 -12.53 31.36
N THR A 20 -4.55 -12.77 30.17
CA THR A 20 -3.87 -13.54 29.12
C THR A 20 -3.40 -12.60 28.00
N LYS A 21 -2.09 -12.59 27.77
CA LYS A 21 -1.48 -11.80 26.69
C LYS A 21 -1.75 -12.43 25.31
N ARG A 22 -2.23 -11.65 24.35
CA ARG A 22 -2.35 -12.08 22.96
C ARG A 22 -0.96 -12.30 22.36
N LYS A 23 -0.87 -13.28 21.45
CA LYS A 23 0.34 -13.54 20.67
C LYS A 23 0.40 -12.76 19.35
N VAL A 24 -0.69 -12.09 18.98
CA VAL A 24 -0.82 -11.33 17.73
C VAL A 24 -1.31 -9.92 18.04
N ALA A 25 -0.83 -8.95 17.27
CA ALA A 25 -1.36 -7.59 17.31
C ALA A 25 -2.72 -7.53 16.61
N VAL A 26 -3.58 -6.65 17.08
CA VAL A 26 -4.85 -6.29 16.46
C VAL A 26 -4.80 -4.83 15.99
N LEU A 27 -5.72 -4.45 15.12
CA LEU A 27 -5.71 -3.09 14.55
C LEU A 27 -5.86 -1.99 15.61
N GLU A 28 -6.56 -2.27 16.71
CA GLU A 28 -6.71 -1.35 17.83
C GLU A 28 -5.38 -1.09 18.54
N ASP A 29 -4.44 -2.05 18.54
CA ASP A 29 -3.08 -1.85 19.08
C ASP A 29 -2.32 -0.81 18.22
N ILE A 30 -2.52 -0.80 16.90
CA ILE A 30 -1.92 0.20 16.01
C ILE A 30 -2.51 1.58 16.29
N ALA A 31 -3.84 1.68 16.35
CA ALA A 31 -4.52 2.94 16.65
C ALA A 31 -4.10 3.50 18.02
N TYR A 32 -4.00 2.64 19.03
CA TYR A 32 -3.52 3.02 20.35
C TYR A 32 -2.07 3.55 20.30
N SER A 33 -1.18 2.87 19.58
CA SER A 33 0.21 3.31 19.44
C SER A 33 0.30 4.66 18.73
N MET A 34 -0.46 4.86 17.65
CA MET A 34 -0.50 6.15 16.95
C MET A 34 -1.02 7.26 17.86
N THR A 35 -2.10 7.00 18.59
CA THR A 35 -2.68 7.96 19.54
C THR A 35 -1.66 8.33 20.63
N THR A 36 -0.97 7.34 21.21
CA THR A 36 0.07 7.58 22.23
C THR A 36 1.19 8.47 21.69
N ILE A 37 1.66 8.22 20.46
CA ILE A 37 2.70 9.04 19.84
C ILE A 37 2.21 10.46 19.58
N LEU A 38 0.97 10.63 19.15
CA LEU A 38 0.36 11.95 18.94
C LEU A 38 0.16 12.68 20.27
N ASP A 39 -0.21 11.98 21.36
CA ASP A 39 -0.30 12.55 22.71
C ASP A 39 1.07 13.04 23.21
N MET A 40 2.14 12.29 22.96
CA MET A 40 3.51 12.72 23.26
C MET A 40 3.89 13.99 22.48
N GLN A 41 3.43 14.11 21.23
CA GLN A 41 3.65 15.32 20.43
C GLN A 41 2.85 16.51 20.99
N ASP A 42 1.58 16.29 21.37
CA ASP A 42 0.75 17.34 21.95
C ASP A 42 1.27 17.82 23.32
N ASN A 43 1.87 16.92 24.10
CA ASN A 43 2.52 17.23 25.37
C ASN A 43 3.90 17.90 25.22
N GLY A 44 4.47 17.94 24.00
CA GLY A 44 5.76 18.53 23.72
C GLY A 44 6.96 17.57 23.88
N ASP A 45 6.70 16.29 24.17
CA ASP A 45 7.76 15.27 24.28
C ASP A 45 8.38 14.96 22.91
N ILE A 46 7.58 15.08 21.85
CA ILE A 46 8.02 14.96 20.45
C ILE A 46 7.78 16.30 19.76
N GLN A 47 8.86 16.92 19.25
CA GLN A 47 8.79 18.23 18.62
C GLN A 47 9.02 18.20 17.10
N GLN A 48 8.99 17.04 16.48
CA GLN A 48 9.20 16.84 15.06
C GLN A 48 7.90 16.40 14.35
N PRO A 49 7.77 16.70 13.05
CA PRO A 49 6.74 16.08 12.22
C PRO A 49 6.87 14.58 12.19
N ILE A 50 5.75 13.89 12.21
CA ILE A 50 5.68 12.42 12.23
C ILE A 50 5.10 11.92 10.92
N CYS A 51 5.75 10.93 10.32
CA CYS A 51 5.24 10.20 9.18
C CYS A 51 4.88 8.77 9.61
N PHE A 52 3.59 8.47 9.64
CA PHE A 52 3.11 7.12 9.85
C PHE A 52 2.99 6.40 8.52
N ILE A 53 3.53 5.17 8.44
CA ILE A 53 3.45 4.33 7.24
C ILE A 53 2.83 2.99 7.64
N TRP A 54 1.71 2.63 7.00
CA TRP A 54 1.02 1.37 7.23
C TRP A 54 0.88 0.56 5.94
N ASP A 55 1.62 -0.51 5.85
CA ASP A 55 1.53 -1.51 4.79
C ASP A 55 1.05 -2.85 5.39
N SER A 56 -0.18 -3.21 5.20
CA SER A 56 -1.30 -2.57 4.53
C SER A 56 -2.54 -2.62 5.43
N ILE A 57 -3.52 -1.76 5.14
CA ILE A 57 -4.85 -1.85 5.76
C ILE A 57 -5.43 -3.21 5.43
N GLY A 58 -5.79 -3.98 6.47
CA GLY A 58 -6.37 -5.28 6.30
C GLY A 58 -5.43 -6.47 6.35
N SER A 59 -4.15 -6.24 6.55
CA SER A 59 -3.20 -7.31 6.93
C SER A 59 -3.39 -7.75 8.39
N ILE A 60 -4.03 -6.91 9.21
CA ILE A 60 -4.26 -7.14 10.64
C ILE A 60 -5.77 -7.09 10.91
N GLY A 61 -6.27 -8.08 11.65
CA GLY A 61 -7.68 -8.16 12.04
C GLY A 61 -8.01 -7.27 13.25
N SER A 62 -9.31 -7.02 13.47
CA SER A 62 -9.80 -6.32 14.66
C SER A 62 -9.76 -7.22 15.90
N TYR A 63 -9.79 -6.61 17.08
CA TYR A 63 -9.95 -7.32 18.34
C TYR A 63 -11.22 -8.18 18.37
N LYS A 64 -12.31 -7.67 17.80
CA LYS A 64 -13.57 -8.41 17.68
C LYS A 64 -13.41 -9.68 16.83
N SER A 65 -12.74 -9.59 15.69
CA SER A 65 -12.44 -10.76 14.86
C SER A 65 -11.53 -11.77 15.56
N TYR A 66 -10.55 -11.28 16.32
CA TYR A 66 -9.69 -12.12 17.13
C TYR A 66 -10.46 -12.91 18.18
N VAL A 67 -11.39 -12.26 18.91
CA VAL A 67 -12.20 -12.90 19.98
C VAL A 67 -13.21 -13.89 19.41
N SER A 68 -13.89 -13.52 18.31
CA SER A 68 -14.91 -14.36 17.68
C SER A 68 -14.33 -15.52 16.87
N LYS A 69 -12.99 -15.57 16.69
CA LYS A 69 -12.31 -16.53 15.80
C LYS A 69 -12.89 -16.58 14.38
N SER A 70 -13.63 -15.55 14.00
CA SER A 70 -14.12 -15.38 12.64
C SER A 70 -13.02 -14.76 11.79
N GLY A 71 -12.80 -15.28 10.59
CA GLY A 71 -11.87 -14.66 9.63
C GLY A 71 -12.27 -13.22 9.31
N ASN A 72 -11.42 -12.53 8.56
CA ASN A 72 -11.63 -11.13 8.13
C ASN A 72 -13.04 -10.93 7.58
N ASN A 73 -13.89 -10.25 8.35
CA ASN A 73 -15.29 -10.04 8.05
C ASN A 73 -15.60 -8.57 7.77
N MET A 74 -16.76 -8.33 7.22
CA MET A 74 -17.41 -7.01 7.09
C MET A 74 -17.39 -6.21 8.40
N PHE A 75 -17.32 -6.86 9.55
CA PHE A 75 -17.16 -6.25 10.88
C PHE A 75 -15.81 -5.54 11.09
N ASP A 76 -14.75 -5.96 10.39
CA ASP A 76 -13.44 -5.30 10.48
C ASP A 76 -13.48 -3.90 9.89
N ALA A 77 -14.26 -3.65 8.83
CA ALA A 77 -14.42 -2.33 8.24
C ALA A 77 -14.98 -1.31 9.25
N GLY A 78 -15.99 -1.71 10.04
CA GLY A 78 -16.56 -0.87 11.09
C GLY A 78 -15.58 -0.63 12.24
N ALA A 79 -14.86 -1.65 12.67
CA ALA A 79 -13.85 -1.54 13.72
C ALA A 79 -12.68 -0.67 13.30
N ILE A 80 -12.21 -0.80 12.05
CA ILE A 80 -11.17 0.06 11.47
C ILE A 80 -11.66 1.51 11.45
N ALA A 81 -12.88 1.74 10.95
CA ALA A 81 -13.46 3.07 10.90
C ALA A 81 -13.54 3.69 12.31
N GLN A 82 -14.00 2.95 13.29
CA GLN A 82 -14.12 3.42 14.68
C GLN A 82 -12.75 3.74 15.30
N ALA A 83 -11.77 2.85 15.15
CA ALA A 83 -10.44 3.01 15.75
C ALA A 83 -9.64 4.17 15.15
N PHE A 84 -9.76 4.42 13.84
CA PHE A 84 -8.95 5.40 13.14
C PHE A 84 -9.66 6.70 12.78
N ASN A 85 -10.97 6.82 13.03
CA ASN A 85 -11.73 8.01 12.65
C ASN A 85 -11.15 9.30 13.24
N ASP A 86 -10.86 9.31 14.53
CA ASP A 86 -10.30 10.48 15.20
C ASP A 86 -8.88 10.79 14.70
N ILE A 87 -8.04 9.77 14.56
CA ILE A 87 -6.67 9.92 14.06
C ILE A 87 -6.65 10.58 12.69
N ILE A 88 -7.45 10.07 11.75
CA ILE A 88 -7.42 10.48 10.34
C ILE A 88 -8.13 11.82 10.12
N ASN A 89 -9.27 12.03 10.76
CA ASN A 89 -10.11 13.20 10.47
C ASN A 89 -9.79 14.39 11.38
N ASN A 90 -9.22 14.16 12.58
CA ASN A 90 -8.94 15.20 13.55
C ASN A 90 -7.44 15.33 13.84
N ARG A 91 -6.81 14.30 14.38
CA ARG A 91 -5.46 14.38 14.97
C ARG A 91 -4.36 14.65 13.94
N ILE A 92 -4.37 13.93 12.81
CA ILE A 92 -3.40 14.17 11.72
C ILE A 92 -3.60 15.54 11.08
N PRO A 93 -4.83 15.95 10.66
CA PRO A 93 -5.04 17.27 10.08
C PRO A 93 -4.79 18.45 11.03
N SER A 94 -5.06 18.28 12.33
CA SER A 94 -4.92 19.35 13.34
C SER A 94 -3.52 19.42 13.98
N SER A 95 -2.61 18.55 13.60
CA SER A 95 -1.22 18.55 14.12
C SER A 95 -0.44 19.82 13.79
N LYS A 96 -1.01 20.70 12.98
CA LYS A 96 -0.50 22.02 12.66
C LYS A 96 -0.84 22.98 13.79
N LYS A 97 0.07 23.19 14.72
CA LYS A 97 -0.06 24.23 15.75
C LYS A 97 0.30 25.62 15.19
N VAL A 98 -0.33 26.67 15.74
CA VAL A 98 -0.14 28.05 15.28
C VAL A 98 1.32 28.50 15.47
N SER A 99 1.95 28.09 16.56
CA SER A 99 3.34 28.50 16.90
C SER A 99 4.40 27.57 16.32
N GLU A 100 4.10 26.28 16.17
CA GLU A 100 5.00 25.25 15.65
C GLU A 100 4.20 24.24 14.85
N PRO A 101 4.01 24.48 13.54
CA PRO A 101 3.19 23.61 12.72
C PRO A 101 3.93 22.30 12.41
N TYR A 102 3.64 21.26 13.16
CA TYR A 102 4.03 19.91 12.76
C TYR A 102 3.07 19.45 11.66
N THR A 103 3.60 19.17 10.48
CA THR A 103 2.80 18.59 9.40
C THR A 103 2.94 17.09 9.47
N ASN A 104 2.09 16.45 10.28
CA ASN A 104 2.05 14.99 10.33
C ASN A 104 1.48 14.42 9.05
N THR A 105 2.01 13.28 8.64
CA THR A 105 1.61 12.59 7.43
C THR A 105 1.28 11.14 7.73
N PHE A 106 0.23 10.61 7.10
CA PHE A 106 -0.13 9.22 7.19
C PHE A 106 -0.22 8.60 5.80
N PHE A 107 0.70 7.71 5.49
CA PHE A 107 0.68 6.87 4.30
C PHE A 107 0.09 5.51 4.64
N CYS A 108 -0.88 5.06 3.87
CA CYS A 108 -1.39 3.71 4.01
C CYS A 108 -1.60 3.06 2.64
N ILE A 109 -1.20 1.80 2.55
CA ILE A 109 -1.48 0.94 1.41
C ILE A 109 -2.79 0.21 1.68
N ASN A 110 -3.68 0.22 0.71
CA ASN A 110 -4.95 -0.49 0.80
C ASN A 110 -5.13 -1.41 -0.41
N LYS A 111 -5.65 -2.60 -0.18
CA LYS A 111 -6.02 -3.53 -1.26
C LYS A 111 -7.41 -3.20 -1.76
N ILE A 112 -7.55 -3.24 -3.08
CA ILE A 112 -8.82 -3.08 -3.78
C ILE A 112 -9.41 -4.48 -3.98
N TRP A 113 -10.71 -4.62 -3.72
CA TRP A 113 -11.47 -5.83 -3.95
C TRP A 113 -12.58 -5.56 -4.95
N ASN A 114 -12.86 -6.54 -5.79
CA ASN A 114 -14.07 -6.53 -6.58
C ASN A 114 -15.25 -6.85 -5.66
N ASP A 115 -16.17 -5.92 -5.52
CA ASP A 115 -17.46 -6.22 -4.91
C ASP A 115 -18.35 -6.95 -5.91
N SER A 116 -18.31 -8.29 -5.86
CA SER A 116 -19.13 -9.12 -6.71
C SER A 116 -20.62 -9.06 -6.36
N MET A 117 -20.98 -8.57 -5.16
CA MET A 117 -22.39 -8.49 -4.74
C MET A 117 -23.11 -7.24 -5.26
N ASN A 118 -22.40 -6.14 -5.48
CA ASN A 118 -22.96 -4.89 -6.01
C ASN A 118 -22.80 -4.75 -7.54
N SER A 119 -22.21 -5.73 -8.20
CA SER A 119 -22.04 -5.75 -9.67
C SER A 119 -23.31 -6.15 -10.45
N MET A 120 -24.50 -6.09 -9.87
CA MET A 120 -25.77 -6.39 -10.55
C MET A 120 -26.09 -5.47 -11.74
N GLY A 121 -25.21 -4.57 -12.12
CA GLY A 121 -25.34 -3.71 -13.31
C GLY A 121 -24.18 -3.78 -14.28
N GLY A 122 -23.28 -4.78 -14.17
CA GLY A 122 -22.14 -4.92 -15.11
C GLY A 122 -20.99 -3.95 -14.90
N VAL A 123 -21.09 -3.03 -13.94
CA VAL A 123 -19.97 -2.12 -13.58
C VAL A 123 -19.34 -2.65 -12.30
N PRO A 124 -18.05 -3.05 -12.33
CA PRO A 124 -17.36 -3.49 -11.13
C PRO A 124 -17.35 -2.39 -10.08
N SER A 125 -17.93 -2.65 -8.91
CA SER A 125 -17.81 -1.77 -7.75
C SER A 125 -16.50 -2.06 -7.03
N ILE A 126 -15.71 -1.03 -6.78
CA ILE A 126 -14.44 -1.14 -6.05
C ILE A 126 -14.72 -0.86 -4.58
N GLU A 127 -14.50 -1.86 -3.73
CA GLU A 127 -14.49 -1.66 -2.29
C GLU A 127 -13.08 -1.53 -1.74
N LEU A 128 -12.92 -0.52 -0.88
CA LEU A 128 -11.70 -0.30 -0.09
C LEU A 128 -11.87 -0.98 1.27
N LYS A 129 -10.88 -1.75 1.67
CA LYS A 129 -10.85 -2.28 3.03
C LYS A 129 -10.71 -1.13 4.05
N GLY A 130 -11.44 -1.20 5.15
CA GLY A 130 -11.49 -0.10 6.13
C GLY A 130 -12.60 0.91 5.90
N GLY A 131 -13.46 0.65 4.91
CA GLY A 131 -14.66 1.44 4.68
C GLY A 131 -14.38 2.87 4.23
N LYS A 132 -15.39 3.71 4.40
CA LYS A 132 -15.38 5.09 3.88
C LYS A 132 -14.47 6.05 4.66
N THR A 133 -14.07 5.72 5.90
CA THR A 133 -13.26 6.61 6.74
C THR A 133 -11.91 6.96 6.08
N PHE A 134 -11.19 5.98 5.56
CA PHE A 134 -9.93 6.21 4.87
C PHE A 134 -10.14 6.98 3.56
N PHE A 135 -11.19 6.65 2.81
CA PHE A 135 -11.49 7.35 1.56
C PHE A 135 -11.82 8.83 1.80
N TYR A 136 -12.67 9.14 2.78
CA TYR A 136 -13.04 10.53 3.05
C TYR A 136 -11.92 11.32 3.71
N GLY A 137 -11.17 10.73 4.64
CA GLY A 137 -10.07 11.39 5.32
C GLY A 137 -8.82 11.59 4.47
N ALA A 138 -8.59 10.74 3.47
CA ALA A 138 -7.42 10.87 2.59
C ALA A 138 -7.49 12.15 1.75
N ARG A 139 -6.37 12.88 1.69
CA ARG A 139 -6.20 14.06 0.82
C ARG A 139 -5.78 13.69 -0.59
N LEU A 140 -5.01 12.61 -0.72
CA LEU A 140 -4.55 12.07 -1.99
C LEU A 140 -4.82 10.56 -2.01
N ILE A 141 -5.42 10.08 -3.09
CA ILE A 141 -5.60 8.65 -3.35
C ILE A 141 -5.04 8.35 -4.74
N LEU A 142 -4.04 7.48 -4.75
CA LEU A 142 -3.46 6.92 -5.97
C LEU A 142 -3.91 5.47 -6.13
N HIS A 143 -4.47 5.15 -7.28
CA HIS A 143 -4.71 3.77 -7.69
C HIS A 143 -3.54 3.28 -8.51
N LEU A 144 -2.99 2.13 -8.10
CA LEU A 144 -1.91 1.42 -8.79
C LEU A 144 -2.51 0.14 -9.39
N GLY A 145 -2.38 -0.01 -10.69
CA GLY A 145 -3.03 -1.09 -11.42
C GLY A 145 -4.52 -0.84 -11.67
N GLY A 146 -5.28 -1.90 -11.78
CA GLY A 146 -6.72 -1.85 -12.03
C GLY A 146 -7.33 -3.23 -11.96
N ILE A 147 -8.66 -3.28 -12.12
CA ILE A 147 -9.42 -4.53 -12.19
C ILE A 147 -9.18 -5.23 -13.53
N ALA A 148 -8.87 -4.47 -14.58
CA ALA A 148 -8.55 -5.04 -15.89
C ALA A 148 -7.15 -5.63 -15.90
N LYS A 149 -7.00 -6.82 -16.47
CA LYS A 149 -5.70 -7.51 -16.64
C LYS A 149 -4.65 -6.62 -17.31
N SER A 150 -5.07 -5.81 -18.30
CA SER A 150 -4.20 -4.86 -19.00
C SER A 150 -3.65 -3.70 -18.16
N ALA A 151 -4.06 -3.58 -16.89
CA ALA A 151 -3.59 -2.51 -16.02
C ALA A 151 -2.21 -2.75 -15.42
N THR A 152 -1.75 -3.99 -15.44
CA THR A 152 -0.40 -4.39 -15.02
C THR A 152 0.14 -5.39 -16.01
N LYS A 153 1.37 -5.19 -16.47
CA LYS A 153 2.03 -6.06 -17.44
C LYS A 153 3.41 -6.44 -16.92
N LYS A 154 3.85 -7.65 -17.23
CA LYS A 154 5.22 -8.10 -16.99
C LYS A 154 6.13 -7.50 -18.06
N LEU A 155 7.30 -7.07 -17.64
CA LEU A 155 8.37 -6.62 -18.52
C LEU A 155 9.37 -7.75 -18.65
N ASP A 156 9.38 -8.38 -19.79
CA ASP A 156 10.17 -9.59 -20.07
C ASP A 156 11.25 -9.33 -21.11
N ALA A 157 12.39 -9.94 -20.89
CA ALA A 157 13.47 -10.09 -21.87
C ALA A 157 13.55 -11.57 -22.27
N THR A 158 13.55 -11.86 -23.56
CA THR A 158 13.59 -13.22 -24.09
C THR A 158 14.75 -13.35 -25.07
N ALA A 159 15.54 -14.42 -24.95
CA ALA A 159 16.60 -14.74 -25.92
C ALA A 159 16.81 -16.25 -25.96
N LYS A 160 16.88 -16.82 -27.19
CA LYS A 160 17.16 -18.25 -27.44
C LYS A 160 16.28 -19.20 -26.58
N GLY A 161 15.02 -18.84 -26.35
CA GLY A 161 14.07 -19.64 -25.57
C GLY A 161 14.15 -19.41 -24.07
N ASN A 162 15.11 -18.66 -23.55
CA ASN A 162 15.18 -18.24 -22.15
C ASN A 162 14.41 -16.95 -21.96
N LYS A 163 13.74 -16.83 -20.81
CA LYS A 163 12.92 -15.68 -20.44
C LYS A 163 13.34 -15.16 -19.07
N TYR A 164 13.50 -13.85 -18.94
CA TYR A 164 13.80 -13.16 -17.69
C TYR A 164 12.86 -11.98 -17.50
N GLN A 165 12.08 -12.01 -16.43
CA GLN A 165 11.23 -10.88 -16.03
C GLN A 165 12.10 -9.85 -15.29
N TYR A 166 12.36 -8.70 -15.93
CA TYR A 166 13.16 -7.62 -15.34
C TYR A 166 12.34 -6.55 -14.63
N GLY A 167 11.02 -6.60 -14.72
CA GLY A 167 10.15 -5.67 -14.04
C GLY A 167 8.67 -5.88 -14.30
N ILE A 168 7.88 -4.94 -13.85
CA ILE A 168 6.45 -4.81 -14.14
C ILE A 168 6.15 -3.35 -14.49
N ILE A 169 5.22 -3.13 -15.40
CA ILE A 169 4.64 -1.81 -15.66
C ILE A 169 3.20 -1.79 -15.18
N THR A 170 2.80 -0.74 -14.51
CA THR A 170 1.44 -0.60 -13.98
C THR A 170 0.87 0.77 -14.26
N LYS A 171 -0.44 0.84 -14.48
CA LYS A 171 -1.16 2.11 -14.58
C LYS A 171 -1.29 2.76 -13.21
N ILE A 172 -1.08 4.06 -13.18
CA ILE A 172 -1.29 4.88 -11.98
C ILE A 172 -2.30 5.96 -12.31
N ARG A 173 -3.29 6.15 -11.46
CA ARG A 173 -4.24 7.25 -11.59
C ARG A 173 -4.56 7.87 -10.24
N THR A 174 -4.73 9.17 -10.24
CA THR A 174 -5.27 9.91 -9.11
C THR A 174 -6.79 9.77 -9.09
N THR A 175 -7.36 9.20 -8.04
CA THR A 175 -8.83 9.10 -7.87
C THR A 175 -9.39 10.16 -6.94
N LYS A 176 -8.55 10.69 -6.06
CA LYS A 176 -8.88 11.83 -5.21
C LYS A 176 -7.63 12.67 -5.04
N ASN A 177 -7.77 13.98 -5.21
CA ASN A 177 -6.72 14.92 -4.91
C ASN A 177 -7.33 16.21 -4.34
N GLN A 178 -7.11 16.43 -3.05
CA GLN A 178 -7.54 17.61 -2.30
C GLN A 178 -6.32 18.37 -1.75
N LEU A 179 -5.17 18.24 -2.41
CA LEU A 179 -3.99 19.02 -2.06
C LEU A 179 -4.19 20.48 -2.48
N PRO A 180 -3.50 21.44 -1.83
CA PRO A 180 -3.55 22.84 -2.23
C PRO A 180 -3.02 23.04 -3.66
N THR A 181 -3.49 24.08 -4.32
CA THR A 181 -2.91 24.55 -5.59
C THR A 181 -1.42 24.91 -5.39
N PRO A 182 -0.51 24.54 -6.32
CA PRO A 182 -0.74 23.94 -7.64
C PRO A 182 -0.77 22.38 -7.66
N TRP A 183 -0.79 21.72 -6.52
CA TRP A 183 -0.63 20.27 -6.40
C TRP A 183 -1.94 19.47 -6.58
N ASN A 184 -3.07 20.16 -6.81
CA ASN A 184 -4.39 19.55 -6.97
C ASN A 184 -4.68 19.05 -8.39
N VAL A 185 -3.65 18.54 -9.06
CA VAL A 185 -3.76 18.01 -10.42
C VAL A 185 -4.20 16.55 -10.43
N THR A 186 -4.94 16.16 -11.46
CA THR A 186 -5.24 14.76 -11.74
C THR A 186 -4.12 14.19 -12.60
N TYR A 187 -3.63 13.04 -12.22
CA TYR A 187 -2.60 12.32 -12.97
C TYR A 187 -3.15 10.96 -13.41
N GLU A 188 -2.88 10.60 -14.65
CA GLU A 188 -3.06 9.25 -15.18
C GLU A 188 -1.86 8.93 -16.07
N GLY A 189 -1.24 7.77 -15.84
CA GLY A 189 -0.05 7.36 -16.57
C GLY A 189 0.38 5.95 -16.22
N GLU A 190 1.55 5.58 -16.69
CA GLU A 190 2.17 4.28 -16.40
C GLU A 190 3.49 4.49 -15.68
N MET A 191 3.84 3.54 -14.81
CA MET A 191 5.16 3.47 -14.18
C MET A 191 5.66 2.04 -14.21
N ALA A 192 6.94 1.90 -14.54
CA ALA A 192 7.64 0.65 -14.44
C ALA A 192 8.31 0.51 -13.06
N CYS A 193 8.14 -0.65 -12.44
CA CYS A 193 8.87 -1.05 -11.25
C CYS A 193 9.93 -2.07 -11.67
N VAL A 194 11.19 -1.70 -11.53
CA VAL A 194 12.35 -2.52 -11.88
C VAL A 194 13.26 -2.67 -10.66
N HIS A 195 14.30 -3.48 -10.74
CA HIS A 195 15.21 -3.73 -9.61
C HIS A 195 15.75 -2.43 -8.97
N ASN A 196 15.98 -1.40 -9.76
CA ASN A 196 16.57 -0.14 -9.30
C ASN A 196 15.54 0.91 -8.86
N GLY A 197 14.24 0.60 -8.87
CA GLY A 197 13.20 1.51 -8.42
C GLY A 197 12.07 1.73 -9.43
N LEU A 198 11.42 2.88 -9.30
CA LEU A 198 10.30 3.27 -10.14
C LEU A 198 10.80 4.17 -11.28
N LEU A 199 10.41 3.84 -12.49
CA LEU A 199 10.78 4.54 -13.71
C LEU A 199 9.53 5.00 -14.46
N ASN A 200 9.58 6.18 -15.07
CA ASN A 200 8.60 6.53 -16.07
C ASN A 200 8.89 5.79 -17.40
N PRO A 201 7.97 5.76 -18.37
CA PRO A 201 8.17 5.07 -19.64
C PRO A 201 9.42 5.53 -20.41
N GLU A 202 9.75 6.82 -20.36
CA GLU A 202 10.92 7.38 -21.06
C GLU A 202 12.24 6.86 -20.46
N GLN A 203 12.29 6.68 -19.16
CA GLN A 203 13.47 6.16 -18.44
C GLN A 203 13.67 4.64 -18.63
N LEU A 204 12.62 3.93 -19.07
CA LEU A 204 12.69 2.48 -19.22
C LEU A 204 13.64 2.04 -20.32
N ASP A 205 13.73 2.77 -21.42
CA ASP A 205 14.64 2.45 -22.52
C ASP A 205 16.10 2.71 -22.15
N ASP A 206 16.36 3.74 -21.38
CA ASP A 206 17.71 3.99 -20.85
C ASP A 206 18.10 2.96 -19.79
N TYR A 207 17.15 2.50 -18.99
CA TYR A 207 17.35 1.38 -18.06
C TYR A 207 17.74 0.10 -18.80
N LYS A 208 17.02 -0.29 -19.85
CA LYS A 208 17.34 -1.48 -20.64
C LYS A 208 18.77 -1.44 -21.18
N LYS A 209 19.22 -0.29 -21.70
CA LYS A 209 20.59 -0.10 -22.18
C LYS A 209 21.63 -0.19 -21.06
N THR A 210 21.37 0.47 -19.94
CA THR A 210 22.30 0.56 -18.80
C THR A 210 22.52 -0.80 -18.15
N TYR A 211 21.44 -1.59 -17.99
CA TYR A 211 21.46 -2.90 -17.32
C TYR A 211 21.46 -4.10 -18.28
N MET A 212 21.76 -3.87 -19.57
CA MET A 212 21.78 -4.93 -20.59
C MET A 212 22.68 -6.10 -20.19
N LYS A 213 23.86 -5.84 -19.63
CA LYS A 213 24.77 -6.89 -19.19
C LYS A 213 24.19 -7.79 -18.10
N ASP A 214 23.48 -7.18 -17.13
CA ASP A 214 22.85 -7.94 -16.03
C ASP A 214 21.66 -8.77 -16.57
N ILE A 215 20.91 -8.22 -17.52
CA ILE A 215 19.81 -8.92 -18.20
C ILE A 215 20.35 -10.11 -18.98
N LEU A 216 21.44 -9.95 -19.74
CA LEU A 216 22.11 -11.03 -20.46
C LEU A 216 22.58 -12.13 -19.54
N ALA A 217 23.26 -11.79 -18.43
CA ALA A 217 23.69 -12.74 -17.43
C ALA A 217 22.52 -13.57 -16.86
N LYS A 218 21.38 -12.93 -16.58
CA LYS A 218 20.17 -13.61 -16.10
C LYS A 218 19.52 -14.52 -17.14
N LEU A 219 19.58 -14.14 -18.41
CA LEU A 219 19.11 -14.98 -19.51
C LEU A 219 20.01 -16.21 -19.73
N GLU A 220 21.33 -16.06 -19.57
CA GLU A 220 22.30 -17.15 -19.67
C GLU A 220 22.20 -18.14 -18.52
N ASP A 221 21.99 -17.66 -17.28
CA ASP A 221 21.78 -18.49 -16.08
C ASP A 221 20.55 -19.40 -16.19
N GLY A 222 19.57 -19.06 -17.01
CA GLY A 222 18.33 -19.81 -17.22
C GLY A 222 18.45 -21.12 -18.01
N GLY A 223 19.63 -21.46 -18.53
CA GLY A 223 19.92 -22.77 -19.11
C GLY A 223 20.34 -22.77 -20.56
N GLY A 224 21.61 -22.91 -20.81
CA GLY A 224 22.17 -23.28 -22.11
C GLY A 224 23.55 -22.68 -22.37
N SER A 225 24.46 -23.50 -22.77
CA SER A 225 25.90 -23.21 -23.00
C SER A 225 26.20 -22.26 -24.18
N SER A 226 25.24 -21.51 -24.69
CA SER A 226 25.46 -20.61 -25.82
C SER A 226 25.42 -19.15 -25.36
N SER A 227 26.49 -18.42 -25.60
CA SER A 227 26.54 -16.98 -25.35
C SER A 227 25.37 -16.25 -26.02
N ILE A 228 24.68 -15.42 -25.26
CA ILE A 228 23.60 -14.56 -25.74
C ILE A 228 24.18 -13.19 -26.03
N SER A 229 23.91 -12.64 -27.22
CA SER A 229 24.31 -11.27 -27.55
C SER A 229 23.16 -10.29 -27.36
N GLU A 230 23.45 -9.01 -27.22
CA GLU A 230 22.43 -7.96 -27.11
C GLU A 230 21.43 -7.98 -28.29
N LYS A 231 21.87 -8.40 -29.46
CA LYS A 231 21.03 -8.50 -30.66
C LYS A 231 20.03 -9.66 -30.64
N ASP A 232 20.26 -10.64 -29.76
CA ASP A 232 19.39 -11.80 -29.61
C ASP A 232 18.26 -11.54 -28.61
N VAL A 233 18.26 -10.40 -27.88
CA VAL A 233 17.29 -10.08 -26.82
C VAL A 233 16.09 -9.37 -27.40
N GLU A 234 14.92 -9.96 -27.21
CA GLU A 234 13.62 -9.36 -27.49
C GLU A 234 12.98 -8.92 -26.18
N PHE A 235 12.53 -7.67 -26.13
CA PHE A 235 11.78 -7.12 -25.00
C PHE A 235 10.28 -7.16 -25.30
N SER A 236 9.51 -7.67 -24.36
CA SER A 236 8.06 -7.77 -24.48
C SER A 236 7.36 -7.29 -23.21
N GLU A 237 6.10 -6.89 -23.37
CA GLU A 237 5.17 -6.58 -22.29
C GLU A 237 4.04 -7.60 -22.35
N GLU A 238 3.94 -8.47 -21.35
CA GLU A 238 2.88 -9.48 -21.27
C GLU A 238 1.89 -9.11 -20.18
N GLU A 239 0.59 -9.26 -20.45
CA GLU A 239 -0.45 -9.08 -19.46
C GLU A 239 -0.28 -10.10 -18.32
N THR A 240 -0.54 -9.67 -17.09
CA THR A 240 -0.50 -10.58 -15.94
C THR A 240 -1.74 -11.47 -15.92
N ASP A 241 -1.56 -12.78 -15.78
CA ASP A 241 -2.63 -13.80 -15.71
C ASP A 241 -3.21 -13.94 -14.28
N ASP A 242 -3.42 -12.87 -13.53
CA ASP A 242 -3.99 -12.92 -12.19
C ASP A 242 -5.53 -12.92 -12.18
#